data_0212c2c6e90469e77a96732f405b8b7d
#
_entry.id   0212c2c6e90469e77a96732f405b8b7d
#
_cell.length_a   1.000
_cell.length_b   1.000
_cell.length_c   1.000
_cell.angle_alpha   90.00
_cell.angle_beta   90.00
_cell.angle_gamma   90.00
#
_symmetry.space_group_name_H-M   'P 1'
#
loop_
_entity.id
_entity.type
_entity.pdbx_description
1 polymer ?
#
loop_
_entity_poly.entity_id
_entity_poly.type
_entity_poly.pdbx_seq_one_letter_code
_entity_poly.pdbx_strand_id
1 'polypeptide(L)'
;MEAWLYTLFGDYSKAQSSLAKHYELVKNWDNANALDNYNAISGMVYMMQGNPSKALEFFNDRISPANYQYYSYFKALALKATQRTDEADEIFKFIANYNFLSWEVGLTRNLAKKELAS
;
A
#
# COMPACT_ATOMS: atom_id res chain seq x y z
N MET A 1 -4.99 -7.17 -8.87
CA MET A 1 -5.41 -7.99 -7.71
C MET A 1 -4.81 -9.39 -7.68
N GLU A 2 -4.53 -10.00 -8.85
CA GLU A 2 -3.87 -11.31 -8.90
C GLU A 2 -2.55 -11.34 -8.12
N ALA A 3 -1.68 -10.35 -8.35
CA ALA A 3 -0.39 -10.28 -7.67
C ALA A 3 -0.54 -10.26 -6.15
N TRP A 4 -1.53 -9.55 -5.63
CA TRP A 4 -1.79 -9.47 -4.20
C TRP A 4 -2.29 -10.82 -3.66
N LEU A 5 -3.16 -11.50 -4.40
CA LEU A 5 -3.63 -12.83 -4.02
C LEU A 5 -2.48 -13.83 -3.94
N TYR A 6 -1.59 -13.86 -4.94
CA TYR A 6 -0.42 -14.72 -4.90
C TYR A 6 0.49 -14.40 -3.72
N THR A 7 0.63 -13.12 -3.40
CA THR A 7 1.42 -12.70 -2.25
C THR A 7 0.83 -13.20 -0.94
N LEU A 8 -0.48 -13.14 -0.78
CA LEU A 8 -1.16 -13.66 0.41
C LEU A 8 -1.00 -15.17 0.57
N PHE A 9 -0.86 -15.91 -0.53
CA PHE A 9 -0.61 -17.35 -0.50
C PHE A 9 0.89 -17.70 -0.44
N GLY A 10 1.76 -16.70 -0.38
CA GLY A 10 3.20 -16.92 -0.31
C GLY A 10 3.88 -17.25 -1.64
N ASP A 11 3.16 -17.15 -2.76
CA ASP A 11 3.71 -17.45 -4.08
C ASP A 11 4.26 -16.16 -4.72
N TYR A 12 5.44 -15.75 -4.27
CA TYR A 12 6.05 -14.50 -4.71
C TYR A 12 6.49 -14.50 -6.16
N SER A 13 6.88 -15.66 -6.72
CA SER A 13 7.23 -15.77 -8.13
C SER A 13 6.05 -15.44 -9.03
N LYS A 14 4.87 -16.00 -8.72
CA LYS A 14 3.65 -15.71 -9.46
C LYS A 14 3.20 -14.26 -9.25
N ALA A 15 3.38 -13.73 -8.03
CA ALA A 15 3.07 -12.34 -7.74
C ALA A 15 3.91 -11.40 -8.62
N GLN A 16 5.21 -11.64 -8.75
CA GLN A 16 6.08 -10.84 -9.59
C GLN A 16 5.71 -10.95 -11.07
N SER A 17 5.37 -12.16 -11.54
CA SER A 17 4.92 -12.36 -12.92
C SER A 17 3.63 -11.60 -13.20
N SER A 18 2.68 -11.60 -12.26
CA SER A 18 1.42 -10.86 -12.38
C SER A 18 1.65 -9.37 -12.40
N LEU A 19 2.59 -8.86 -11.60
CA LEU A 19 2.97 -7.44 -11.62
C LEU A 19 3.54 -7.03 -12.95
N ALA A 20 4.42 -7.86 -13.54
CA ALA A 20 5.01 -7.57 -14.84
C ALA A 20 3.92 -7.48 -15.93
N LYS A 21 2.96 -8.40 -15.92
CA LYS A 21 1.82 -8.37 -16.85
C LYS A 21 0.97 -7.14 -16.63
N HIS A 22 0.70 -6.77 -15.39
CA HIS A 22 -0.09 -5.60 -15.06
C HIS A 22 0.59 -4.33 -15.56
N TYR A 23 1.91 -4.21 -15.36
CA TYR A 23 2.67 -3.06 -15.87
C TYR A 23 2.57 -2.94 -17.39
N GLU A 24 2.73 -4.06 -18.12
CA GLU A 24 2.60 -4.06 -19.57
C GLU A 24 1.22 -3.59 -20.05
N LEU A 25 0.18 -3.88 -19.28
CA LEU A 25 -1.18 -3.44 -19.61
C LEU A 25 -1.39 -1.95 -19.35
N VAL A 26 -0.82 -1.39 -18.28
CA VAL A 26 -1.15 -0.03 -17.83
C VAL A 26 -0.14 1.03 -18.24
N LYS A 27 1.08 0.66 -18.60
CA LYS A 27 2.17 1.61 -18.87
C LYS A 27 1.86 2.61 -19.98
N ASN A 28 1.02 2.22 -20.94
CA ASN A 28 0.63 3.06 -22.07
C ASN A 28 -0.78 3.66 -21.92
N TRP A 29 -1.44 3.42 -20.80
CA TRP A 29 -2.75 3.99 -20.55
C TRP A 29 -2.62 5.44 -20.09
N ASP A 30 -3.39 6.32 -20.66
CA ASP A 30 -3.50 7.71 -20.22
C ASP A 30 -4.47 7.79 -19.04
N ASN A 31 -4.16 7.05 -17.97
CA ASN A 31 -4.98 6.95 -16.77
C ASN A 31 -4.07 6.83 -15.55
N ALA A 32 -3.93 7.93 -14.82
CA ALA A 32 -3.07 7.99 -13.62
C ALA A 32 -3.52 6.99 -12.55
N ASN A 33 -4.83 6.75 -12.42
CA ASN A 33 -5.35 5.82 -11.39
C ASN A 33 -4.92 4.37 -11.66
N ALA A 34 -4.84 3.96 -12.92
CA ALA A 34 -4.36 2.62 -13.27
C ALA A 34 -2.91 2.42 -12.85
N LEU A 35 -2.06 3.43 -13.07
CA LEU A 35 -0.66 3.38 -12.66
C LEU A 35 -0.53 3.45 -11.14
N ASP A 36 -1.34 4.26 -10.48
CA ASP A 36 -1.35 4.32 -9.01
C ASP A 36 -1.70 2.96 -8.40
N ASN A 37 -2.69 2.26 -8.94
CA ASN A 37 -3.03 0.92 -8.48
C ASN A 37 -1.88 -0.07 -8.67
N TYR A 38 -1.21 -0.01 -9.83
CA TYR A 38 -0.03 -0.84 -10.07
C TYR A 38 1.05 -0.55 -9.02
N ASN A 39 1.35 0.72 -8.79
CA ASN A 39 2.38 1.11 -7.83
C ASN A 39 2.01 0.69 -6.40
N ALA A 40 0.76 0.88 -6.00
CA ALA A 40 0.30 0.50 -4.68
C ALA A 40 0.39 -1.01 -4.45
N ILE A 41 -0.06 -1.80 -5.41
CA ILE A 41 -0.01 -3.27 -5.31
C ILE A 41 1.45 -3.75 -5.30
N SER A 42 2.31 -3.15 -6.13
CA SER A 42 3.74 -3.48 -6.14
C SER A 42 4.38 -3.20 -4.78
N GLY A 43 4.07 -2.06 -4.17
CA GLY A 43 4.54 -1.71 -2.83
C GLY A 43 4.09 -2.73 -1.80
N MET A 44 2.83 -3.14 -1.84
CA MET A 44 2.28 -4.14 -0.91
C MET A 44 2.98 -5.50 -1.07
N VAL A 45 3.24 -5.93 -2.32
CA VAL A 45 3.94 -7.18 -2.59
C VAL A 45 5.36 -7.15 -2.01
N TYR A 46 6.12 -6.07 -2.26
CA TYR A 46 7.47 -5.95 -1.71
C TYR A 46 7.46 -5.86 -0.19
N MET A 47 6.48 -5.21 0.39
CA MET A 47 6.32 -5.13 1.84
C MET A 47 6.15 -6.52 2.45
N MET A 48 5.30 -7.35 1.84
CA MET A 48 5.06 -8.73 2.30
C MET A 48 6.26 -9.65 2.07
N GLN A 49 7.11 -9.33 1.11
CA GLN A 49 8.37 -10.06 0.89
C GLN A 49 9.47 -9.64 1.88
N GLY A 50 9.18 -8.72 2.79
CA GLY A 50 10.14 -8.26 3.77
C GLY A 50 11.12 -7.23 3.22
N ASN A 51 10.74 -6.48 2.19
CA ASN A 51 11.58 -5.45 1.58
C ASN A 51 10.89 -4.07 1.61
N PRO A 52 10.82 -3.44 2.80
CA PRO A 52 10.12 -2.16 2.93
C PRO A 52 10.78 -1.01 2.17
N SER A 53 12.11 -1.02 2.03
CA SER A 53 12.80 0.02 1.26
C SER A 53 12.40 -0.01 -0.22
N LYS A 54 12.31 -1.20 -0.79
CA LYS A 54 11.85 -1.38 -2.17
C LYS A 54 10.38 -1.00 -2.31
N ALA A 55 9.57 -1.34 -1.33
CA ALA A 55 8.16 -0.96 -1.30
C ALA A 55 7.98 0.55 -1.40
N LEU A 56 8.81 1.33 -0.70
CA LEU A 56 8.71 2.80 -0.72
C LEU A 56 9.03 3.41 -2.09
N GLU A 57 9.76 2.71 -2.96
CA GLU A 57 9.96 3.18 -4.33
C GLU A 57 8.65 3.20 -5.12
N PHE A 58 7.70 2.33 -4.77
CA PHE A 58 6.39 2.25 -5.41
C PHE A 58 5.33 3.07 -4.67
N PHE A 59 5.40 3.16 -3.35
CA PHE A 59 4.51 4.01 -2.55
C PHE A 59 4.94 5.48 -2.66
N ASN A 60 4.74 6.05 -3.83
CA ASN A 60 5.12 7.45 -4.10
C ASN A 60 4.11 8.44 -3.50
N ASP A 61 4.32 9.73 -3.75
CA ASP A 61 3.50 10.80 -3.17
C ASP A 61 2.03 10.77 -3.63
N ARG A 62 1.73 10.11 -4.73
CA ARG A 62 0.36 9.95 -5.19
C ARG A 62 -0.44 8.98 -4.33
N ILE A 63 0.22 8.10 -3.60
CA ILE A 63 -0.41 7.17 -2.66
C ILE A 63 -0.50 7.88 -1.31
N SER A 64 -1.60 8.59 -1.10
CA SER A 64 -1.84 9.37 0.11
C SER A 64 -3.12 8.92 0.80
N PRO A 65 -3.26 9.14 2.12
CA PRO A 65 -4.46 8.73 2.84
C PRO A 65 -5.71 9.52 2.44
N ALA A 66 -5.54 10.66 1.76
CA ALA A 66 -6.69 11.45 1.27
C ALA A 66 -7.45 10.72 0.15
N ASN A 67 -6.76 9.93 -0.66
CA ASN A 67 -7.36 9.21 -1.80
C ASN A 67 -7.20 7.68 -1.73
N TYR A 68 -6.24 7.16 -0.97
CA TYR A 68 -5.95 5.72 -0.90
C TYR A 68 -5.69 5.29 0.54
N GLN A 69 -6.73 5.23 1.38
CA GLN A 69 -6.58 4.91 2.80
C GLN A 69 -5.95 3.52 3.01
N TYR A 70 -6.47 2.52 2.31
CA TYR A 70 -6.00 1.13 2.45
C TYR A 70 -4.54 0.99 2.04
N TYR A 71 -4.18 1.52 0.87
CA TYR A 71 -2.80 1.46 0.38
C TYR A 71 -1.86 2.29 1.26
N SER A 72 -2.33 3.43 1.75
CA SER A 72 -1.53 4.30 2.62
C SER A 72 -1.20 3.65 3.95
N TYR A 73 -2.05 2.77 4.45
CA TYR A 73 -1.75 1.98 5.64
C TYR A 73 -0.47 1.14 5.43
N PHE A 74 -0.36 0.46 4.29
CA PHE A 74 0.85 -0.31 3.97
C PHE A 74 2.06 0.58 3.74
N LYS A 75 1.87 1.76 3.13
CA LYS A 75 2.93 2.75 3.00
C LYS A 75 3.45 3.17 4.37
N ALA A 76 2.56 3.42 5.32
CA ALA A 76 2.94 3.78 6.68
C ALA A 76 3.69 2.63 7.38
N LEU A 77 3.28 1.39 7.18
CA LEU A 77 4.02 0.24 7.71
C LEU A 77 5.44 0.18 7.14
N ALA A 78 5.62 0.46 5.85
CA ALA A 78 6.93 0.49 5.23
C ALA A 78 7.80 1.63 5.78
N LEU A 79 7.20 2.80 6.01
CA LEU A 79 7.89 3.94 6.63
C LEU A 79 8.34 3.60 8.04
N LYS A 80 7.48 2.97 8.84
CA LYS A 80 7.80 2.55 10.19
C LYS A 80 8.94 1.53 10.20
N ALA A 81 8.91 0.56 9.27
CA ALA A 81 9.94 -0.46 9.16
C ALA A 81 11.30 0.10 8.74
N THR A 82 11.33 1.24 8.04
CA THR A 82 12.56 1.93 7.63
C THR A 82 12.94 3.06 8.58
N GLN A 83 12.37 3.07 9.78
CA GLN A 83 12.64 4.05 10.85
C GLN A 83 12.21 5.48 10.54
N ARG A 84 11.31 5.66 9.59
CA ARG A 84 10.67 6.95 9.30
C ARG A 84 9.34 7.06 10.06
N THR A 85 9.43 6.91 11.37
CA THR A 85 8.27 6.76 12.26
C THR A 85 7.38 8.00 12.28
N ASP A 86 7.97 9.20 12.24
CA ASP A 86 7.17 10.44 12.25
C ASP A 86 6.25 10.53 11.04
N GLU A 87 6.76 10.20 9.86
CA GLU A 87 5.97 10.18 8.63
C GLU A 87 4.88 9.11 8.68
N ALA A 88 5.22 7.93 9.21
CA ALA A 88 4.27 6.83 9.39
C ALA A 88 3.13 7.25 10.33
N ASP A 89 3.48 7.86 11.46
CA ASP A 89 2.49 8.28 12.46
C ASP A 89 1.52 9.32 11.90
N GLU A 90 1.98 10.23 11.06
CA GLU A 90 1.10 11.20 10.39
C GLU A 90 0.05 10.51 9.54
N ILE A 91 0.46 9.49 8.78
CA ILE A 91 -0.47 8.70 7.96
C ILE A 91 -1.45 7.93 8.85
N PHE A 92 -0.96 7.27 9.89
CA PHE A 92 -1.82 6.52 10.81
C PHE A 92 -2.83 7.44 11.51
N LYS A 93 -2.41 8.64 11.93
CA LYS A 93 -3.31 9.63 12.54
C LYS A 93 -4.39 10.08 11.58
N PHE A 94 -4.04 10.34 10.33
CA PHE A 94 -5.02 10.72 9.32
C PHE A 94 -6.06 9.62 9.14
N ILE A 95 -5.62 8.37 8.97
CA ILE A 95 -6.51 7.23 8.76
C ILE A 95 -7.39 7.00 10.00
N ALA A 96 -6.79 7.08 11.20
CA ALA A 96 -7.52 6.86 12.46
C ALA A 96 -8.63 7.88 12.69
N ASN A 97 -8.48 9.09 12.16
CA ASN A 97 -9.43 10.18 12.34
C ASN A 97 -10.36 10.38 11.14
N TYR A 98 -10.25 9.55 10.12
CA TYR A 98 -11.05 9.69 8.91
C TYR A 98 -12.45 9.15 9.11
N ASN A 99 -13.49 9.94 8.79
CA ASN A 99 -14.89 9.64 9.09
C ASN A 99 -15.67 9.10 7.88
N PHE A 100 -15.05 8.25 7.09
CA PHE A 100 -15.74 7.62 5.97
C PHE A 100 -16.44 6.34 6.39
N LEU A 101 -17.65 6.10 5.85
CA LEU A 101 -18.49 4.96 6.23
C LEU A 101 -18.37 3.81 5.23
N SER A 102 -17.17 3.31 4.97
CA SER A 102 -17.02 2.05 4.24
C SER A 102 -16.34 1.03 5.16
N TRP A 103 -16.61 -0.25 4.94
CA TRP A 103 -16.01 -1.30 5.75
C TRP A 103 -14.47 -1.31 5.62
N GLU A 104 -13.96 -1.02 4.43
CA GLU A 104 -12.52 -0.96 4.17
C GLU A 104 -11.86 0.15 4.98
N VAL A 105 -12.46 1.33 4.99
CA VAL A 105 -11.97 2.47 5.76
C VAL A 105 -12.07 2.19 7.25
N GLY A 106 -13.19 1.60 7.69
CA GLY A 106 -13.39 1.23 9.09
C GLY A 106 -12.34 0.26 9.59
N LEU A 107 -12.03 -0.78 8.82
CA LEU A 107 -10.99 -1.75 9.14
C LEU A 107 -9.62 -1.07 9.21
N THR A 108 -9.26 -0.28 8.20
CA THR A 108 -7.98 0.40 8.11
C THR A 108 -7.82 1.39 9.27
N ARG A 109 -8.88 2.11 9.63
CA ARG A 109 -8.87 3.03 10.77
C ARG A 109 -8.56 2.32 12.08
N ASN A 110 -9.16 1.16 12.31
CA ASN A 110 -8.92 0.38 13.52
C ASN A 110 -7.49 -0.15 13.56
N LEU A 111 -6.96 -0.61 12.43
CA LEU A 111 -5.57 -1.04 12.33
C LEU A 111 -4.61 0.12 12.57
N ALA A 112 -4.90 1.30 12.04
CA ALA A 112 -4.09 2.50 12.26
C ALA A 112 -4.08 2.91 13.73
N LYS A 113 -5.23 2.85 14.40
CA LYS A 113 -5.33 3.13 15.85
C LYS A 113 -4.49 2.15 16.65
N LYS A 114 -4.49 0.88 16.29
CA LYS A 114 -3.67 -0.15 16.93
C LYS A 114 -2.19 0.16 16.77
N GLU A 115 -1.74 0.57 15.60
CA GLU A 115 -0.34 0.92 15.35
C GLU A 115 0.09 2.17 16.15
N LEU A 116 -0.79 3.15 16.29
CA LEU A 116 -0.51 4.34 17.10
C LEU A 116 -0.40 3.99 18.59
N ALA A 117 -1.14 2.98 19.07
CA ALA A 117 -1.11 2.53 20.46
C ALA A 117 0.12 1.68 20.78
N SER A 118 0.80 1.15 19.79
CA SER A 118 2.01 0.36 19.98
C SER A 118 3.27 1.23 19.86
#